data_04d633023470383fc64ff40dbed3e5a3
#
_entry.id   04d633023470383fc64ff40dbed3e5a3
#
_cell.length_a   1.000
_cell.length_b   1.000
_cell.length_c   1.000
_cell.angle_alpha   90.00
_cell.angle_beta   90.00
_cell.angle_gamma   90.00
#
_symmetry.space_group_name_H-M   'P 1'
#
loop_
_entity.id
_entity.type
_entity.pdbx_description
1 polymer ?
#
loop_
_entity_poly.entity_id
_entity_poly.type
_entity_poly.pdbx_seq_one_letter_code
_entity_poly.pdbx_strand_id
1 'polypeptide(L)'
;MSNPRRLARRARMLRWLLNLYPPYLGAGIRIQHIGADMRTARVRMKLARWNRNYVGTQFGGSLYSMVDPFYMLLLMEQLGRDYIVWDKAASIDFIAPGKGPVYAEFHVDDALLDEIRQQTANGKKYLPRLQVDIRDGAGELVARVDKTLYVRLKPQARQA
;
A
#
# COMPACT_ATOMS: atom_id res chain seq x y z
N MET A 1 22.48 5.91 2.33
CA MET A 1 22.01 4.50 2.21
C MET A 1 21.47 4.06 3.58
N SER A 2 20.23 3.63 3.64
CA SER A 2 19.61 3.18 4.90
C SER A 2 20.20 1.82 5.32
N ASN A 3 20.53 1.68 6.59
CA ASN A 3 21.11 0.45 7.16
C ASN A 3 20.12 -0.73 7.00
N PRO A 4 20.48 -1.85 6.34
CA PRO A 4 19.57 -2.99 6.09
C PRO A 4 18.95 -3.57 7.38
N ARG A 5 19.70 -3.63 8.48
CA ARG A 5 19.20 -4.09 9.79
C ARG A 5 18.10 -3.18 10.34
N ARG A 6 18.23 -1.87 10.10
CA ARG A 6 17.23 -0.87 10.52
C ARG A 6 15.93 -1.03 9.72
N LEU A 7 16.02 -1.20 8.40
CA LEU A 7 14.86 -1.44 7.55
C LEU A 7 14.13 -2.73 7.93
N ALA A 8 14.85 -3.84 8.11
CA ALA A 8 14.25 -5.10 8.51
C ALA A 8 13.53 -5.03 9.87
N ARG A 9 14.11 -4.30 10.86
CA ARG A 9 13.45 -4.05 12.14
C ARG A 9 12.19 -3.22 11.97
N ARG A 10 12.23 -2.20 11.10
CA ARG A 10 11.10 -1.31 10.83
C ARG A 10 9.97 -2.04 10.11
N ALA A 11 10.28 -2.88 9.13
CA ALA A 11 9.32 -3.74 8.44
C ALA A 11 8.57 -4.65 9.43
N ARG A 12 9.28 -5.31 10.34
CA ARG A 12 8.67 -6.15 11.39
C ARG A 12 7.79 -5.35 12.33
N MET A 13 8.26 -4.20 12.80
CA MET A 13 7.50 -3.32 13.68
C MET A 13 6.23 -2.81 12.99
N LEU A 14 6.32 -2.31 11.76
CA LEU A 14 5.19 -1.83 11.00
C LEU A 14 4.16 -2.92 10.77
N ARG A 15 4.60 -4.13 10.38
CA ARG A 15 3.72 -5.28 10.24
C ARG A 15 2.96 -5.60 11.53
N TRP A 16 3.64 -5.52 12.67
CA TRP A 16 3.03 -5.79 13.98
C TRP A 16 2.00 -4.71 14.34
N LEU A 17 2.37 -3.44 14.21
CA LEU A 17 1.49 -2.29 14.48
C LEU A 17 0.22 -2.32 13.62
N LEU A 18 0.37 -2.53 12.30
CA LEU A 18 -0.78 -2.61 11.39
C LEU A 18 -1.69 -3.82 11.69
N ASN A 19 -1.12 -4.95 12.14
CA ASN A 19 -1.91 -6.11 12.53
C ASN A 19 -2.68 -5.93 13.85
N LEU A 20 -2.35 -4.92 14.64
CA LEU A 20 -3.09 -4.52 15.85
C LEU A 20 -3.94 -3.28 15.63
N TYR A 21 -3.88 -2.68 14.44
CA TYR A 21 -4.65 -1.48 14.12
C TYR A 21 -6.16 -1.79 14.12
N PRO A 22 -6.98 -1.09 14.96
CA PRO A 22 -8.38 -1.45 15.15
C PRO A 22 -9.21 -1.52 13.87
N PRO A 23 -9.08 -0.58 12.88
CA PRO A 23 -9.79 -0.68 11.61
C PRO A 23 -9.48 -1.96 10.83
N TYR A 24 -8.23 -2.45 10.91
CA TYR A 24 -7.82 -3.68 10.24
C TYR A 24 -8.33 -4.93 10.95
N LEU A 25 -8.30 -4.92 12.27
CA LEU A 25 -8.86 -6.01 13.07
C LEU A 25 -10.36 -6.17 12.78
N GLY A 26 -11.12 -5.07 12.77
CA GLY A 26 -12.54 -5.06 12.46
C GLY A 26 -12.83 -5.52 11.03
N ALA A 27 -12.07 -5.09 10.06
CA ALA A 27 -12.22 -5.50 8.66
C ALA A 27 -11.69 -6.91 8.36
N GLY A 28 -10.97 -7.55 9.31
CA GLY A 28 -10.35 -8.85 9.09
C GLY A 28 -9.12 -8.82 8.18
N ILE A 29 -8.50 -7.64 8.06
CA ILE A 29 -7.28 -7.39 7.29
C ILE A 29 -6.06 -7.86 8.09
N ARG A 30 -5.12 -8.49 7.42
CA ARG A 30 -3.88 -8.96 8.02
C ARG A 30 -2.71 -8.80 7.06
N ILE A 31 -1.67 -8.13 7.53
CA ILE A 31 -0.41 -8.00 6.81
C ILE A 31 0.37 -9.30 7.01
N GLN A 32 0.51 -10.06 5.92
CA GLN A 32 1.23 -11.33 5.93
C GLN A 32 2.74 -11.11 5.88
N HIS A 33 3.15 -10.15 5.04
CA HIS A 33 4.55 -9.86 4.79
C HIS A 33 4.78 -8.38 4.51
N ILE A 34 5.92 -7.85 4.99
CA ILE A 34 6.56 -6.63 4.50
C ILE A 34 8.03 -7.00 4.29
N GLY A 35 8.55 -6.73 3.09
CA GLY A 35 9.94 -7.01 2.73
C GLY A 35 10.92 -6.34 3.68
N ALA A 36 12.02 -7.01 3.98
CA ALA A 36 13.06 -6.48 4.86
C ALA A 36 13.70 -5.18 4.34
N ASP A 37 13.64 -4.98 3.04
CA ASP A 37 14.05 -3.78 2.31
C ASP A 37 12.94 -2.72 2.21
N MET A 38 11.75 -2.99 2.72
CA MET A 38 10.56 -2.11 2.64
C MET A 38 10.12 -1.82 1.19
N ARG A 39 10.32 -2.77 0.26
CA ARG A 39 9.91 -2.62 -1.15
C ARG A 39 8.68 -3.42 -1.53
N THR A 40 8.34 -4.41 -0.72
CA THR A 40 7.20 -5.30 -0.98
C THR A 40 6.29 -5.40 0.23
N ALA A 41 5.01 -5.62 -0.04
CA ALA A 41 4.05 -6.00 1.00
C ALA A 41 3.04 -6.99 0.45
N ARG A 42 2.56 -7.89 1.32
CA ARG A 42 1.46 -8.80 1.03
C ARG A 42 0.41 -8.71 2.13
N VAL A 43 -0.81 -8.47 1.72
CA VAL A 43 -1.96 -8.27 2.59
C VAL A 43 -3.02 -9.31 2.28
N ARG A 44 -3.66 -9.82 3.32
CA ARG A 44 -4.81 -10.73 3.22
C ARG A 44 -5.99 -10.14 3.98
N MET A 45 -7.18 -10.30 3.44
CA MET A 45 -8.42 -10.05 4.18
C MET A 45 -9.27 -11.32 4.16
N LYS A 46 -9.66 -11.79 5.34
CA LYS A 46 -10.55 -12.96 5.48
C LYS A 46 -12.02 -12.53 5.37
N LEU A 47 -12.87 -13.41 4.87
CA LEU A 47 -14.30 -13.24 4.99
C LEU A 47 -14.78 -13.92 6.28
N ALA A 48 -15.47 -13.17 7.13
CA ALA A 48 -16.04 -13.64 8.38
C ALA A 48 -17.47 -13.08 8.58
N ARG A 49 -18.21 -13.61 9.56
CA ARG A 49 -19.58 -13.17 9.78
C ARG A 49 -19.73 -11.68 10.08
N TRP A 50 -18.75 -11.08 10.74
CA TRP A 50 -18.79 -9.68 11.19
C TRP A 50 -18.28 -8.64 10.16
N ASN A 51 -17.54 -9.08 9.11
CA ASN A 51 -16.95 -8.16 8.12
C ASN A 51 -17.52 -8.32 6.70
N ARG A 52 -18.48 -9.22 6.49
CA ARG A 52 -19.18 -9.38 5.22
C ARG A 52 -20.22 -8.27 5.02
N ASN A 53 -20.47 -7.93 3.77
CA ASN A 53 -21.55 -7.03 3.40
C ASN A 53 -22.94 -7.72 3.50
N TYR A 54 -23.99 -6.97 3.20
CA TYR A 54 -25.38 -7.44 3.28
C TYR A 54 -25.65 -8.68 2.42
N VAL A 55 -24.99 -8.81 1.27
CA VAL A 55 -25.16 -9.97 0.37
C VAL A 55 -24.18 -11.12 0.65
N GLY A 56 -23.44 -11.05 1.74
CA GLY A 56 -22.58 -12.14 2.22
C GLY A 56 -21.20 -12.21 1.60
N THR A 57 -20.77 -11.19 0.87
CA THR A 57 -19.42 -11.10 0.27
C THR A 57 -18.52 -10.08 0.97
N GLN A 58 -17.29 -9.91 0.51
CA GLN A 58 -16.38 -8.89 1.03
C GLN A 58 -17.00 -7.49 0.91
N PHE A 59 -16.93 -6.71 1.99
CA PHE A 59 -17.40 -5.33 1.98
C PHE A 59 -16.46 -4.42 1.16
N GLY A 60 -17.01 -3.66 0.21
CA GLY A 60 -16.23 -2.83 -0.72
C GLY A 60 -15.31 -1.82 -0.04
N GLY A 61 -15.78 -1.18 1.04
CA GLY A 61 -14.95 -0.28 1.85
C GLY A 61 -13.76 -0.99 2.50
N SER A 62 -13.91 -2.25 2.90
CA SER A 62 -12.81 -3.06 3.44
C SER A 62 -11.83 -3.50 2.35
N LEU A 63 -12.31 -3.75 1.12
CA LEU A 63 -11.44 -4.01 -0.04
C LEU A 63 -10.54 -2.81 -0.32
N TYR A 64 -11.08 -1.59 -0.30
CA TYR A 64 -10.24 -0.41 -0.42
C TYR A 64 -9.28 -0.26 0.79
N SER A 65 -9.77 -0.40 2.02
CA SER A 65 -8.97 -0.25 3.23
C SER A 65 -7.75 -1.18 3.27
N MET A 66 -7.87 -2.41 2.72
CA MET A 66 -6.76 -3.36 2.71
C MET A 66 -5.60 -2.95 1.79
N VAL A 67 -5.81 -2.03 0.88
CA VAL A 67 -4.78 -1.56 -0.06
C VAL A 67 -4.34 -0.12 0.18
N ASP A 68 -5.09 0.62 0.98
CA ASP A 68 -4.95 2.08 1.12
C ASP A 68 -3.53 2.55 1.44
N PRO A 69 -2.82 2.15 2.51
CA PRO A 69 -1.61 2.83 2.92
C PRO A 69 -0.31 2.30 2.28
N PHE A 70 -0.33 1.16 1.59
CA PHE A 70 0.90 0.41 1.35
C PHE A 70 1.86 1.11 0.39
N TYR A 71 1.41 1.57 -0.79
CA TYR A 71 2.30 2.30 -1.69
C TYR A 71 2.87 3.56 -1.04
N MET A 72 2.04 4.32 -0.31
CA MET A 72 2.51 5.50 0.43
C MET A 72 3.58 5.13 1.45
N LEU A 73 3.34 4.11 2.29
CA LEU A 73 4.28 3.68 3.33
C LEU A 73 5.60 3.17 2.74
N LEU A 74 5.54 2.35 1.67
CA LEU A 74 6.73 1.83 1.01
C LEU A 74 7.54 2.97 0.38
N LEU A 75 6.89 3.90 -0.33
CA LEU A 75 7.57 5.05 -0.93
C LEU A 75 8.18 5.99 0.12
N MET A 76 7.49 6.24 1.23
CA MET A 76 8.05 7.04 2.34
C MET A 76 9.35 6.46 2.88
N GLU A 77 9.45 5.12 2.97
CA GLU A 77 10.66 4.45 3.44
C GLU A 77 11.80 4.49 2.40
N GLN A 78 11.47 4.36 1.11
CA GLN A 78 12.45 4.35 0.03
C GLN A 78 12.98 5.74 -0.31
N LEU A 79 12.13 6.75 -0.30
CA LEU A 79 12.49 8.13 -0.63
C LEU A 79 13.07 8.89 0.55
N GLY A 80 12.73 8.46 1.78
CA GLY A 80 13.26 9.06 3.00
C GLY A 80 12.59 10.37 3.41
N ARG A 81 13.21 11.04 4.41
CA ARG A 81 12.63 12.23 5.07
C ARG A 81 12.65 13.50 4.22
N ASP A 82 13.40 13.50 3.14
CA ASP A 82 13.52 14.64 2.24
C ASP A 82 12.30 14.79 1.32
N TYR A 83 11.45 13.80 1.28
CA TYR A 83 10.24 13.79 0.48
C TYR A 83 8.97 13.96 1.32
N ILE A 84 7.97 14.56 0.68
CA ILE A 84 6.59 14.56 1.12
C ILE A 84 5.87 13.53 0.26
N VAL A 85 5.19 12.58 0.88
CA VAL A 85 4.42 11.53 0.20
C VAL A 85 3.09 11.38 0.91
N TRP A 86 1.97 11.43 0.17
CA TRP A 86 0.65 11.07 0.67
C TRP A 86 -0.26 10.55 -0.45
N ASP A 87 -1.32 9.85 -0.07
CA ASP A 87 -2.37 9.44 -0.99
C ASP A 87 -3.23 10.65 -1.38
N LYS A 88 -3.34 10.93 -2.69
CA LYS A 88 -4.09 12.08 -3.21
C LYS A 88 -5.48 11.70 -3.69
N ALA A 89 -5.58 10.60 -4.41
CA ALA A 89 -6.83 10.10 -4.97
C ALA A 89 -6.75 8.60 -5.18
N ALA A 90 -7.90 7.95 -5.21
CA ALA A 90 -8.02 6.56 -5.62
C ALA A 90 -9.38 6.31 -6.26
N SER A 91 -9.44 5.30 -7.13
CA SER A 91 -10.67 4.66 -7.59
C SER A 91 -10.58 3.16 -7.41
N ILE A 92 -11.72 2.51 -7.23
CA ILE A 92 -11.81 1.06 -7.13
C ILE A 92 -12.88 0.55 -8.07
N ASP A 93 -12.52 -0.43 -8.88
CA ASP A 93 -13.42 -1.18 -9.73
C ASP A 93 -13.68 -2.55 -9.10
N PHE A 94 -14.94 -2.85 -8.82
CA PHE A 94 -15.38 -4.14 -8.30
C PHE A 94 -15.69 -5.07 -9.46
N ILE A 95 -14.85 -6.08 -9.68
CA ILE A 95 -14.91 -6.97 -10.85
C ILE A 95 -15.75 -8.21 -10.55
N ALA A 96 -15.53 -8.81 -9.37
CA ALA A 96 -16.24 -10.00 -8.93
C ALA A 96 -16.50 -9.98 -7.42
N PRO A 97 -17.58 -10.62 -6.94
CA PRO A 97 -17.85 -10.71 -5.51
C PRO A 97 -16.81 -11.59 -4.81
N GLY A 98 -16.12 -11.02 -3.82
CA GLY A 98 -15.19 -11.78 -2.97
C GLY A 98 -15.94 -12.71 -2.01
N LYS A 99 -16.02 -14.00 -2.33
CA LYS A 99 -16.74 -15.02 -1.54
C LYS A 99 -15.85 -15.79 -0.56
N GLY A 100 -14.59 -15.39 -0.43
CA GLY A 100 -13.59 -16.01 0.43
C GLY A 100 -12.48 -15.04 0.80
N PRO A 101 -11.34 -15.54 1.30
CA PRO A 101 -10.19 -14.69 1.56
C PRO A 101 -9.67 -14.06 0.26
N VAL A 102 -9.24 -12.81 0.36
CA VAL A 102 -8.66 -12.05 -0.76
C VAL A 102 -7.26 -11.55 -0.39
N TYR A 103 -6.45 -11.27 -1.40
CA TYR A 103 -5.04 -10.93 -1.27
C TYR A 103 -4.70 -9.74 -2.18
N ALA A 104 -3.79 -8.90 -1.71
CA ALA A 104 -3.17 -7.83 -2.49
C ALA A 104 -1.66 -7.86 -2.28
N GLU A 105 -0.91 -7.60 -3.35
CA GLU A 105 0.55 -7.57 -3.35
C GLU A 105 1.02 -6.22 -3.88
N PHE A 106 2.08 -5.70 -3.25
CA PHE A 106 2.66 -4.40 -3.56
C PHE A 106 4.14 -4.58 -3.85
N HIS A 107 4.61 -3.87 -4.86
CA HIS A 107 6.02 -3.81 -5.21
C HIS A 107 6.40 -2.39 -5.63
N VAL A 108 7.53 -1.91 -5.09
CA VAL A 108 8.18 -0.65 -5.46
C VAL A 108 9.55 -0.99 -6.01
N ASP A 109 9.70 -0.88 -7.32
CA ASP A 109 10.95 -1.15 -8.03
C ASP A 109 11.86 0.08 -8.15
N ASP A 110 13.05 -0.12 -8.68
CA ASP A 110 14.01 0.96 -8.90
C ASP A 110 13.55 1.92 -10.00
N ALA A 111 12.86 1.42 -11.04
CA ALA A 111 12.37 2.25 -12.14
C ALA A 111 11.38 3.31 -11.63
N LEU A 112 10.42 2.92 -10.80
CA LEU A 112 9.47 3.85 -10.17
C LEU A 112 10.19 4.87 -9.27
N LEU A 113 11.17 4.42 -8.47
CA LEU A 113 11.92 5.31 -7.59
C LEU A 113 12.74 6.33 -8.36
N ASP A 114 13.38 5.92 -9.44
CA ASP A 114 14.21 6.79 -10.28
C ASP A 114 13.34 7.78 -11.06
N GLU A 115 12.19 7.34 -11.58
CA GLU A 115 11.19 8.21 -12.19
C GLU A 115 10.73 9.30 -11.20
N ILE A 116 10.35 8.92 -9.97
CA ILE A 116 9.92 9.87 -8.93
C ILE A 116 11.03 10.88 -8.63
N ARG A 117 12.29 10.43 -8.47
CA ARG A 117 13.43 11.31 -8.19
C ARG A 117 13.65 12.30 -9.32
N GLN A 118 13.63 11.82 -10.56
CA GLN A 118 13.79 12.65 -11.75
C GLN A 118 12.70 13.73 -11.87
N GLN A 119 11.43 13.32 -11.73
CA GLN A 119 10.26 14.21 -11.86
C GLN A 119 10.18 15.26 -10.75
N THR A 120 10.75 14.97 -9.58
CA THR A 120 10.72 15.87 -8.42
C THR A 120 12.01 16.67 -8.22
N ALA A 121 13.07 16.43 -8.99
CA ALA A 121 14.39 17.05 -8.84
C ALA A 121 14.33 18.59 -8.84
N ASN A 122 13.44 19.17 -9.65
CA ASN A 122 13.21 20.62 -9.70
C ASN A 122 12.33 21.16 -8.55
N GLY A 123 11.91 20.26 -7.62
CA GLY A 123 11.03 20.54 -6.49
C GLY A 123 9.57 20.75 -6.85
N LYS A 124 9.16 20.48 -8.06
CA LYS A 124 7.74 20.40 -8.42
C LYS A 124 7.14 19.11 -7.86
N LYS A 125 5.83 19.12 -7.67
CA LYS A 125 5.10 17.89 -7.32
C LYS A 125 5.06 16.94 -8.50
N TYR A 126 5.15 15.65 -8.21
CA TYR A 126 4.86 14.58 -9.15
C TYR A 126 3.68 13.75 -8.63
N LEU A 127 2.86 13.23 -9.52
CA LEU A 127 1.65 12.48 -9.20
C LEU A 127 1.72 11.09 -9.84
N PRO A 128 2.54 10.16 -9.32
CA PRO A 128 2.59 8.80 -9.83
C PRO A 128 1.23 8.11 -9.69
N ARG A 129 0.83 7.38 -10.74
CA ARG A 129 -0.34 6.52 -10.75
C ARG A 129 0.09 5.08 -10.64
N LEU A 130 -0.42 4.39 -9.64
CA LEU A 130 -0.08 3.01 -9.32
C LEU A 130 -1.35 2.19 -9.26
N GLN A 131 -1.26 0.95 -9.67
CA GLN A 131 -2.39 0.02 -9.67
C GLN A 131 -2.10 -1.16 -8.76
N VAL A 132 -3.12 -1.66 -8.09
CA VAL A 132 -3.06 -2.89 -7.31
C VAL A 132 -4.30 -3.73 -7.55
N ASP A 133 -4.10 -5.01 -7.82
CA ASP A 133 -5.14 -6.00 -7.96
C ASP A 133 -5.43 -6.67 -6.61
N ILE A 134 -6.69 -6.86 -6.32
CA ILE A 134 -7.17 -7.69 -5.22
C ILE A 134 -7.70 -8.99 -5.82
N ARG A 135 -7.06 -10.10 -5.47
CA ARG A 135 -7.37 -11.42 -6.01
C ARG A 135 -7.81 -12.38 -4.92
N ASP A 136 -8.63 -13.34 -5.27
CA ASP A 136 -9.03 -14.40 -4.36
C ASP A 136 -7.95 -15.51 -4.23
N GLY A 137 -8.26 -16.57 -3.48
CA GLY A 137 -7.34 -17.69 -3.26
C GLY A 137 -7.06 -18.55 -4.50
N ALA A 138 -7.88 -18.45 -5.55
CA ALA A 138 -7.69 -19.10 -6.84
C ALA A 138 -6.93 -18.22 -7.84
N GLY A 139 -6.64 -16.95 -7.47
CA GLY A 139 -5.99 -15.96 -8.33
C GLY A 139 -6.94 -15.13 -9.18
N GLU A 140 -8.25 -15.33 -9.05
CA GLU A 140 -9.25 -14.57 -9.79
C GLU A 140 -9.33 -13.11 -9.31
N LEU A 141 -9.52 -12.18 -10.23
CA LEU A 141 -9.58 -10.76 -9.94
C LEU A 141 -10.93 -10.41 -9.29
N VAL A 142 -10.88 -9.92 -8.06
CA VAL A 142 -12.05 -9.47 -7.28
C VAL A 142 -12.25 -7.95 -7.41
N ALA A 143 -11.19 -7.19 -7.29
CA ALA A 143 -11.22 -5.74 -7.47
C ALA A 143 -9.87 -5.21 -7.98
N ARG A 144 -9.91 -4.04 -8.60
CA ARG A 144 -8.73 -3.30 -9.05
C ARG A 144 -8.77 -1.90 -8.48
N VAL A 145 -7.66 -1.44 -7.93
CA VAL A 145 -7.55 -0.11 -7.34
C VAL A 145 -6.47 0.67 -8.05
N ASP A 146 -6.85 1.83 -8.60
CA ASP A 146 -5.93 2.82 -9.12
C ASP A 146 -5.69 3.87 -8.05
N LYS A 147 -4.42 4.12 -7.74
CA LYS A 147 -4.00 5.09 -6.73
C LYS A 147 -3.17 6.20 -7.37
N THR A 148 -3.47 7.43 -7.00
CA THR A 148 -2.64 8.59 -7.33
C THR A 148 -2.00 9.10 -6.05
N LEU A 149 -0.68 9.08 -5.99
CA LEU A 149 0.04 9.65 -4.86
C LEU A 149 0.51 11.07 -5.18
N TYR A 150 0.72 11.86 -4.15
CA TYR A 150 1.41 13.13 -4.24
C TYR A 150 2.83 12.93 -3.71
N VAL A 151 3.82 13.22 -4.54
CA VAL A 151 5.23 13.16 -4.15
C VAL A 151 5.91 14.48 -4.46
N ARG A 152 6.73 14.98 -3.53
CA ARG A 152 7.49 16.22 -3.70
C ARG A 152 8.77 16.21 -2.88
N LEU A 153 9.88 16.65 -3.47
CA LEU A 153 11.12 16.94 -2.75
C LEU A 153 10.94 18.22 -1.92
N LYS A 154 11.28 18.18 -0.63
CA LYS A 154 11.16 19.33 0.29
C LYS A 154 12.12 20.46 -0.11
N PRO A 155 11.76 21.73 0.13
CA PRO A 155 12.63 22.88 -0.20
C PRO A 155 14.01 22.80 0.46
N GLN A 156 14.09 22.35 1.71
CA GLN A 156 15.35 22.23 2.46
C GLN A 156 16.31 21.19 1.85
N ALA A 157 15.79 20.15 1.22
CA ALA A 157 16.60 19.11 0.59
C ALA A 157 17.14 19.47 -0.81
N ARG A 158 16.75 20.63 -1.35
CA ARG A 158 17.25 21.14 -2.65
C ARG A 158 18.55 21.93 -2.51
N GLN A 159 18.91 22.33 -1.29
CA GLN A 159 20.06 23.19 -1.01
C GLN A 159 21.26 22.40 -0.50
N ALA A 160 21.14 21.07 -0.35
CA ALA A 160 22.17 20.15 0.07
C ALA A 160 22.71 19.36 -1.14
#